data_5a4010e33691d3c0619254c01f471151
#
_entry.id   5a4010e33691d3c0619254c01f471151
#
_cell.length_a   1.000
_cell.length_b   1.000
_cell.length_c   1.000
_cell.angle_alpha   90.00
_cell.angle_beta   90.00
_cell.angle_gamma   90.00
#
_symmetry.space_group_name_H-M   'P 1'
#
loop_
_entity.id
_entity.type
_entity.pdbx_description
1 polymer ?
#
loop_
_entity_poly.entity_id
_entity_poly.type
_entity_poly.pdbx_seq_one_letter_code
_entity_poly.pdbx_strand_id
1 'polypeptide(L)'
;CVILFNNSHFDPAALWQLAAREKVTDITIVGDVFAKPMLAALDDVKAEGQIPDLSSLLMMGSSGVMWSTEVKRGLLAHLPHMAIVDSMGSTEGSMGTAITTVENIDDSQTAKFELNPTTVVLTEDGKPVAPGSGEMGLICNGGMVPLGYYKDEAKSAETFRTFDGVRYSIPGDFATVEADGSITLLGRGSACINSGGEKIFPEEVEEALKTHESVYDCLVVGLPDDRFGQKVTAVLSMADGFRFDEAALAEHVRTRLAAYKAPRAFILVDEVPRAANGKAGYKAARDIALQRVQIAA
;
A
#
# COMPACT_ATOMS: atom_id res chain seq x y z
N CYS A 1 -24.24 4.01 13.60
CA CYS A 1 -23.54 4.23 14.89
C CYS A 1 -22.06 4.02 14.66
N VAL A 2 -21.20 4.84 15.28
CA VAL A 2 -19.74 4.67 15.26
C VAL A 2 -19.32 4.15 16.62
N ILE A 3 -18.54 3.06 16.63
CA ILE A 3 -17.98 2.46 17.84
C ILE A 3 -16.49 2.78 17.85
N LEU A 4 -16.03 3.42 18.92
CA LEU A 4 -14.61 3.72 19.11
C LEU A 4 -13.96 2.65 20.00
N PHE A 5 -12.89 2.07 19.50
CA PHE A 5 -12.06 1.14 20.24
C PHE A 5 -11.10 1.94 21.14
N ASN A 6 -11.36 1.93 22.45
CA ASN A 6 -10.65 2.79 23.40
C ASN A 6 -9.52 2.03 24.12
N ASN A 7 -8.59 1.48 23.35
CA ASN A 7 -7.36 0.87 23.87
C ASN A 7 -6.15 1.75 23.50
N SER A 8 -5.18 1.85 24.42
CA SER A 8 -3.93 2.58 24.17
C SER A 8 -3.01 1.88 23.17
N HIS A 9 -3.19 0.56 23.02
CA HIS A 9 -2.49 -0.29 22.07
C HIS A 9 -3.51 -1.09 21.26
N PHE A 10 -3.14 -1.44 20.03
CA PHE A 10 -3.98 -2.27 19.19
C PHE A 10 -4.03 -3.69 19.74
N ASP A 11 -5.24 -4.15 20.05
CA ASP A 11 -5.54 -5.49 20.55
C ASP A 11 -6.56 -6.13 19.61
N PRO A 12 -6.12 -6.99 18.67
CA PRO A 12 -6.99 -7.57 17.67
C PRO A 12 -8.02 -8.55 18.26
N ALA A 13 -7.67 -9.28 19.32
CA ALA A 13 -8.60 -10.20 19.98
C ALA A 13 -9.75 -9.44 20.64
N ALA A 14 -9.43 -8.37 21.40
CA ALA A 14 -10.43 -7.51 21.99
C ALA A 14 -11.29 -6.78 20.93
N LEU A 15 -10.70 -6.42 19.77
CA LEU A 15 -11.46 -5.84 18.65
C LEU A 15 -12.50 -6.82 18.11
N TRP A 16 -12.14 -8.10 17.90
CA TRP A 16 -13.07 -9.11 17.42
C TRP A 16 -14.21 -9.40 18.41
N GLN A 17 -13.90 -9.43 19.71
CA GLN A 17 -14.91 -9.56 20.76
C GLN A 17 -15.88 -8.36 20.78
N LEU A 18 -15.35 -7.15 20.61
CA LEU A 18 -16.15 -5.94 20.50
C LEU A 18 -17.04 -5.98 19.26
N ALA A 19 -16.50 -6.37 18.11
CA ALA A 19 -17.23 -6.47 16.85
C ALA A 19 -18.40 -7.44 16.95
N ALA A 20 -18.21 -8.61 17.56
CA ALA A 20 -19.24 -9.60 17.78
C ALA A 20 -20.33 -9.09 18.75
N ARG A 21 -19.93 -8.53 19.90
CA ARG A 21 -20.84 -8.04 20.91
C ARG A 21 -21.75 -6.91 20.41
N GLU A 22 -21.18 -5.97 19.68
CA GLU A 22 -21.88 -4.78 19.18
C GLU A 22 -22.52 -5.02 17.79
N LYS A 23 -22.36 -6.21 17.23
CA LYS A 23 -22.84 -6.58 15.87
C LYS A 23 -22.38 -5.57 14.82
N VAL A 24 -21.08 -5.31 14.79
CA VAL A 24 -20.45 -4.38 13.86
C VAL A 24 -20.67 -4.87 12.43
N THR A 25 -21.05 -3.97 11.54
CA THR A 25 -21.25 -4.25 10.11
C THR A 25 -20.02 -3.91 9.26
N ASP A 26 -19.25 -2.91 9.69
CA ASP A 26 -18.15 -2.35 8.93
C ASP A 26 -16.94 -2.07 9.84
N ILE A 27 -15.73 -2.48 9.41
CA ILE A 27 -14.46 -2.16 10.09
C ILE A 27 -13.56 -1.45 9.08
N THR A 28 -12.92 -0.35 9.52
CA THR A 28 -11.90 0.34 8.71
C THR A 28 -10.54 0.18 9.36
N ILE A 29 -9.55 -0.23 8.57
CA ILE A 29 -8.16 -0.48 8.97
C ILE A 29 -7.18 0.27 8.06
N VAL A 30 -5.88 0.11 8.31
CA VAL A 30 -4.79 0.63 7.46
C VAL A 30 -3.88 -0.54 7.07
N GLY A 31 -4.27 -1.27 6.03
CA GLY A 31 -3.49 -2.34 5.41
C GLY A 31 -3.02 -3.47 6.36
N ASP A 32 -1.94 -4.11 5.95
CA ASP A 32 -1.38 -5.29 6.60
C ASP A 32 -0.96 -5.07 8.06
N VAL A 33 -0.61 -3.85 8.43
CA VAL A 33 -0.19 -3.52 9.81
C VAL A 33 -1.27 -3.87 10.83
N PHE A 34 -2.54 -3.72 10.44
CA PHE A 34 -3.67 -4.13 11.25
C PHE A 34 -4.22 -5.48 10.85
N ALA A 35 -4.26 -5.77 9.55
CA ALA A 35 -4.90 -6.98 9.04
C ALA A 35 -4.14 -8.27 9.43
N LYS A 36 -2.79 -8.27 9.42
CA LYS A 36 -1.99 -9.43 9.85
C LYS A 36 -2.24 -9.83 11.30
N PRO A 37 -2.12 -8.93 12.30
CA PRO A 37 -2.47 -9.27 13.68
C PRO A 37 -3.94 -9.69 13.85
N MET A 38 -4.87 -9.08 13.09
CA MET A 38 -6.29 -9.45 13.11
C MET A 38 -6.51 -10.87 12.59
N LEU A 39 -5.83 -11.25 11.51
CA LEU A 39 -5.88 -12.61 10.97
C LEU A 39 -5.31 -13.61 11.97
N ALA A 40 -4.12 -13.35 12.51
CA ALA A 40 -3.49 -14.21 13.51
C ALA A 40 -4.42 -14.46 14.72
N ALA A 41 -5.09 -13.41 15.22
CA ALA A 41 -6.04 -13.55 16.31
C ALA A 41 -7.27 -14.41 15.94
N LEU A 42 -7.73 -14.40 14.68
CA LEU A 42 -8.79 -15.31 14.23
C LEU A 42 -8.30 -16.76 14.11
N ASP A 43 -7.07 -16.96 13.65
CA ASP A 43 -6.45 -18.28 13.60
C ASP A 43 -6.32 -18.90 15.00
N ASP A 44 -5.87 -18.11 16.00
CA ASP A 44 -5.74 -18.54 17.39
C ASP A 44 -7.09 -18.94 17.98
N VAL A 45 -8.12 -18.09 17.89
CA VAL A 45 -9.44 -18.42 18.46
C VAL A 45 -10.13 -19.57 17.71
N LYS A 46 -9.82 -19.78 16.43
CA LYS A 46 -10.29 -20.94 15.67
C LYS A 46 -9.65 -22.23 16.19
N ALA A 47 -8.36 -22.21 16.47
CA ALA A 47 -7.65 -23.33 17.05
C ALA A 47 -8.21 -23.71 18.42
N GLU A 48 -8.70 -22.74 19.19
CA GLU A 48 -9.36 -22.93 20.48
C GLU A 48 -10.86 -23.32 20.37
N GLY A 49 -11.43 -23.29 19.17
CA GLY A 49 -12.85 -23.57 18.94
C GLY A 49 -13.82 -22.49 19.44
N GLN A 50 -13.34 -21.27 19.59
CA GLN A 50 -14.08 -20.14 20.22
C GLN A 50 -14.25 -18.94 19.27
N ILE A 51 -14.51 -19.17 17.99
CA ILE A 51 -14.70 -18.05 17.04
C ILE A 51 -15.90 -17.20 17.48
N PRO A 52 -15.71 -15.88 17.67
CA PRO A 52 -16.82 -14.97 17.99
C PRO A 52 -17.82 -14.91 16.80
N ASP A 53 -19.09 -14.65 17.11
CA ASP A 53 -20.11 -14.47 16.08
C ASP A 53 -19.90 -13.14 15.32
N LEU A 54 -19.25 -13.22 14.18
CA LEU A 54 -18.98 -12.10 13.28
C LEU A 54 -19.90 -12.09 12.04
N SER A 55 -21.03 -12.80 12.10
CA SER A 55 -21.98 -12.90 10.96
C SER A 55 -22.57 -11.52 10.55
N SER A 56 -22.52 -10.54 11.42
CA SER A 56 -22.96 -9.16 11.12
C SER A 56 -21.95 -8.35 10.34
N LEU A 57 -20.65 -8.77 10.28
CA LEU A 57 -19.60 -8.01 9.63
C LEU A 57 -19.65 -8.22 8.11
N LEU A 58 -20.11 -7.22 7.40
CA LEU A 58 -20.34 -7.25 5.96
C LEU A 58 -19.16 -6.70 5.15
N MET A 59 -18.40 -5.76 5.73
CA MET A 59 -17.34 -5.08 5.02
C MET A 59 -16.12 -4.80 5.90
N MET A 60 -14.93 -4.98 5.33
CA MET A 60 -13.69 -4.45 5.91
C MET A 60 -13.02 -3.54 4.89
N GLY A 61 -12.89 -2.26 5.24
CA GLY A 61 -12.28 -1.23 4.40
C GLY A 61 -10.84 -0.95 4.79
N SER A 62 -10.00 -0.66 3.80
CA SER A 62 -8.63 -0.16 4.01
C SER A 62 -8.31 0.99 3.07
N SER A 63 -7.47 1.91 3.53
CA SER A 63 -6.94 3.00 2.72
C SER A 63 -5.56 3.43 3.18
N GLY A 64 -4.78 3.98 2.25
CA GLY A 64 -3.51 4.66 2.53
C GLY A 64 -2.27 3.77 2.64
N VAL A 65 -2.42 2.46 2.68
CA VAL A 65 -1.35 1.46 2.63
C VAL A 65 -1.88 0.24 1.88
N MET A 66 -1.02 -0.40 1.09
CA MET A 66 -1.39 -1.63 0.40
C MET A 66 -1.73 -2.77 1.37
N TRP A 67 -2.69 -3.58 0.97
CA TRP A 67 -3.17 -4.73 1.73
C TRP A 67 -2.95 -6.00 0.90
N SER A 68 -2.09 -6.89 1.40
CA SER A 68 -1.66 -8.08 0.66
C SER A 68 -2.81 -9.05 0.38
N THR A 69 -2.78 -9.67 -0.79
CA THR A 69 -3.78 -10.65 -1.22
C THR A 69 -3.79 -11.88 -0.31
N GLU A 70 -2.65 -12.29 0.21
CA GLU A 70 -2.54 -13.42 1.14
C GLU A 70 -3.34 -13.18 2.42
N VAL A 71 -3.18 -11.99 3.03
CA VAL A 71 -3.91 -11.62 4.26
C VAL A 71 -5.41 -11.48 3.98
N LYS A 72 -5.79 -10.89 2.84
CA LYS A 72 -7.19 -10.85 2.40
C LYS A 72 -7.79 -12.24 2.28
N ARG A 73 -7.07 -13.18 1.65
CA ARG A 73 -7.50 -14.56 1.50
C ARG A 73 -7.68 -15.25 2.84
N GLY A 74 -6.76 -15.06 3.78
CA GLY A 74 -6.86 -15.57 5.14
C GLY A 74 -8.11 -15.07 5.86
N LEU A 75 -8.36 -13.75 5.83
CA LEU A 75 -9.54 -13.14 6.43
C LEU A 75 -10.85 -13.65 5.79
N LEU A 76 -10.91 -13.75 4.47
CA LEU A 76 -12.07 -14.27 3.75
C LEU A 76 -12.28 -15.77 3.98
N ALA A 77 -11.26 -16.55 4.31
CA ALA A 77 -11.42 -17.95 4.72
C ALA A 77 -12.11 -18.10 6.08
N HIS A 78 -12.01 -17.11 6.97
CA HIS A 78 -12.76 -17.04 8.22
C HIS A 78 -14.15 -16.41 8.03
N LEU A 79 -14.24 -15.40 7.17
CA LEU A 79 -15.42 -14.55 6.97
C LEU A 79 -15.84 -14.50 5.49
N PRO A 80 -16.31 -15.63 4.92
CA PRO A 80 -16.55 -15.75 3.48
C PRO A 80 -17.73 -14.90 2.96
N HIS A 81 -18.57 -14.40 3.86
CA HIS A 81 -19.70 -13.52 3.53
C HIS A 81 -19.32 -12.04 3.48
N MET A 82 -18.09 -11.70 3.89
CA MET A 82 -17.60 -10.33 3.95
C MET A 82 -17.02 -9.88 2.59
N ALA A 83 -17.14 -8.59 2.30
CA ALA A 83 -16.38 -7.94 1.24
C ALA A 83 -15.20 -7.14 1.81
N ILE A 84 -14.08 -7.19 1.16
CA ILE A 84 -12.91 -6.35 1.44
C ILE A 84 -12.87 -5.23 0.43
N VAL A 85 -12.74 -3.99 0.91
CA VAL A 85 -12.76 -2.77 0.09
C VAL A 85 -11.47 -2.00 0.28
N ASP A 86 -10.60 -1.99 -0.72
CA ASP A 86 -9.47 -1.08 -0.78
C ASP A 86 -9.90 0.24 -1.40
N SER A 87 -9.62 1.33 -0.70
CA SER A 87 -9.93 2.68 -1.18
C SER A 87 -8.65 3.44 -1.49
N MET A 88 -8.52 3.87 -2.73
CA MET A 88 -7.46 4.76 -3.17
C MET A 88 -7.96 6.20 -3.11
N GLY A 89 -7.26 7.02 -2.34
CA GLY A 89 -7.62 8.42 -2.19
C GLY A 89 -6.64 9.18 -1.32
N SER A 90 -6.89 10.47 -1.23
CA SER A 90 -6.15 11.41 -0.41
C SER A 90 -7.10 12.41 0.24
N THR A 91 -6.59 13.35 1.01
CA THR A 91 -7.39 14.46 1.55
C THR A 91 -8.06 15.28 0.44
N GLU A 92 -7.44 15.33 -0.72
CA GLU A 92 -7.86 16.08 -1.90
C GLU A 92 -9.00 15.40 -2.68
N GLY A 93 -9.25 14.12 -2.44
CA GLY A 93 -10.36 13.41 -3.07
C GLY A 93 -10.21 11.89 -3.11
N SER A 94 -11.33 11.21 -3.32
CA SER A 94 -11.38 9.77 -3.58
C SER A 94 -11.12 9.51 -5.07
N MET A 95 -10.30 8.53 -5.39
CA MET A 95 -9.81 8.28 -6.75
C MET A 95 -10.29 6.96 -7.33
N GLY A 96 -10.36 5.92 -6.51
CA GLY A 96 -10.76 4.60 -6.97
C GLY A 96 -10.94 3.62 -5.82
N THR A 97 -11.48 2.45 -6.16
CA THR A 97 -11.73 1.36 -5.22
C THR A 97 -11.39 0.02 -5.86
N ALA A 98 -11.06 -0.96 -5.00
CA ALA A 98 -11.00 -2.36 -5.37
C ALA A 98 -11.82 -3.16 -4.37
N ILE A 99 -12.72 -4.03 -4.85
CA ILE A 99 -13.57 -4.88 -4.02
C ILE A 99 -13.12 -6.33 -4.20
N THR A 100 -12.75 -6.95 -3.08
CA THR A 100 -12.30 -8.35 -3.04
C THR A 100 -13.28 -9.19 -2.22
N THR A 101 -13.71 -10.31 -2.79
CA THR A 101 -14.57 -11.33 -2.16
C THR A 101 -13.96 -12.71 -2.38
N VAL A 102 -14.53 -13.75 -1.79
CA VAL A 102 -14.11 -15.14 -2.06
C VAL A 102 -14.26 -15.56 -3.52
N GLU A 103 -15.13 -14.88 -4.29
CA GLU A 103 -15.44 -15.22 -5.67
C GLU A 103 -14.44 -14.62 -6.67
N ASN A 104 -13.83 -13.46 -6.32
CA ASN A 104 -12.99 -12.72 -7.25
C ASN A 104 -11.54 -12.52 -6.77
N ILE A 105 -11.16 -13.12 -5.65
CA ILE A 105 -9.78 -12.97 -5.14
C ILE A 105 -8.78 -13.68 -6.05
N ASP A 106 -7.84 -12.91 -6.58
CA ASP A 106 -6.80 -13.38 -7.48
C ASP A 106 -5.43 -12.82 -7.05
N ASP A 107 -4.38 -13.61 -7.21
CA ASP A 107 -3.00 -13.24 -6.85
C ASP A 107 -2.41 -12.12 -7.74
N SER A 108 -3.01 -11.88 -8.90
CA SER A 108 -2.54 -10.87 -9.86
C SER A 108 -3.04 -9.44 -9.56
N GLN A 109 -3.86 -9.24 -8.51
CA GLN A 109 -4.66 -8.01 -8.37
C GLN A 109 -4.30 -7.10 -7.19
N THR A 110 -3.19 -7.32 -6.53
CA THR A 110 -2.69 -6.33 -5.56
C THR A 110 -2.41 -5.02 -6.30
N ALA A 111 -2.81 -3.90 -5.75
CA ALA A 111 -2.70 -2.56 -6.35
C ALA A 111 -3.55 -2.29 -7.63
N LYS A 112 -4.46 -3.17 -8.02
CA LYS A 112 -5.40 -2.93 -9.11
C LYS A 112 -6.67 -2.26 -8.60
N PHE A 113 -7.06 -1.13 -9.21
CA PHE A 113 -8.22 -0.33 -8.81
C PHE A 113 -9.12 0.00 -9.99
N GLU A 114 -10.41 0.06 -9.73
CA GLU A 114 -11.37 0.71 -10.61
C GLU A 114 -11.42 2.21 -10.28
N LEU A 115 -11.29 3.04 -11.32
CA LEU A 115 -11.32 4.48 -11.15
C LEU A 115 -12.75 4.99 -10.92
N ASN A 116 -12.88 6.00 -10.07
CA ASN A 116 -14.13 6.75 -9.98
C ASN A 116 -14.44 7.46 -11.32
N PRO A 117 -15.71 7.74 -11.65
CA PRO A 117 -16.08 8.33 -12.94
C PRO A 117 -15.43 9.68 -13.25
N THR A 118 -14.94 10.40 -12.25
CA THR A 118 -14.26 11.70 -12.40
C THR A 118 -12.74 11.59 -12.33
N THR A 119 -12.20 10.39 -12.19
CA THR A 119 -10.76 10.15 -12.09
C THR A 119 -10.21 9.66 -13.42
N VAL A 120 -9.08 10.21 -13.83
CA VAL A 120 -8.36 9.85 -15.06
C VAL A 120 -6.86 9.73 -14.76
N VAL A 121 -6.15 9.02 -15.65
CA VAL A 121 -4.68 9.00 -15.62
C VAL A 121 -4.19 9.83 -16.81
N LEU A 122 -3.40 10.88 -16.50
CA LEU A 122 -2.87 11.80 -17.48
C LEU A 122 -1.34 11.78 -17.48
N THR A 123 -0.75 11.96 -18.65
CA THR A 123 0.69 12.24 -18.78
C THR A 123 1.02 13.61 -18.17
N GLU A 124 2.28 13.94 -18.03
CA GLU A 124 2.71 15.24 -17.46
C GLU A 124 2.23 16.45 -18.31
N ASP A 125 2.03 16.26 -19.61
CA ASP A 125 1.48 17.26 -20.55
C ASP A 125 -0.05 17.26 -20.62
N GLY A 126 -0.73 16.48 -19.77
CA GLY A 126 -2.18 16.48 -19.60
C GLY A 126 -2.96 15.64 -20.62
N LYS A 127 -2.30 14.74 -21.36
CA LYS A 127 -2.97 13.82 -22.28
C LYS A 127 -3.39 12.54 -21.56
N PRO A 128 -4.55 11.96 -21.89
CA PRO A 128 -4.95 10.67 -21.34
C PRO A 128 -3.96 9.56 -21.69
N VAL A 129 -3.59 8.76 -20.69
CA VAL A 129 -2.80 7.54 -20.91
C VAL A 129 -3.69 6.50 -21.59
N ALA A 130 -3.21 5.94 -22.70
CA ALA A 130 -3.96 4.94 -23.44
C ALA A 130 -4.01 3.60 -22.69
N PRO A 131 -5.20 2.97 -22.55
CA PRO A 131 -5.32 1.66 -21.92
C PRO A 131 -4.42 0.61 -22.58
N GLY A 132 -3.72 -0.17 -21.76
CA GLY A 132 -2.81 -1.24 -22.21
C GLY A 132 -1.50 -0.76 -22.83
N SER A 133 -1.21 0.54 -22.83
CA SER A 133 0.04 1.10 -23.40
C SER A 133 1.28 0.81 -22.56
N GLY A 134 1.12 0.54 -21.26
CA GLY A 134 2.22 0.48 -20.31
C GLY A 134 2.84 1.85 -19.95
N GLU A 135 2.32 2.94 -20.50
CA GLU A 135 2.74 4.30 -20.19
C GLU A 135 2.29 4.67 -18.77
N MET A 136 3.17 5.32 -18.03
CA MET A 136 2.88 5.83 -16.69
C MET A 136 2.29 7.23 -16.76
N GLY A 137 1.28 7.50 -15.96
CA GLY A 137 0.70 8.83 -15.80
C GLY A 137 0.38 9.17 -14.35
N LEU A 138 0.03 10.43 -14.15
CA LEU A 138 -0.46 10.96 -12.88
C LEU A 138 -1.95 10.65 -12.73
N ILE A 139 -2.34 10.20 -11.54
CA ILE A 139 -3.76 10.04 -11.20
C ILE A 139 -4.34 11.43 -10.93
N CYS A 140 -5.34 11.80 -11.68
CA CYS A 140 -5.98 13.11 -11.68
C CYS A 140 -7.46 12.96 -11.31
N ASN A 141 -7.88 13.49 -10.16
CA ASN A 141 -9.27 13.45 -9.73
C ASN A 141 -9.97 14.77 -10.07
N GLY A 142 -10.96 14.71 -10.95
CA GLY A 142 -11.83 15.84 -11.32
C GLY A 142 -13.07 15.93 -10.43
N GLY A 143 -14.09 16.62 -10.91
CA GLY A 143 -15.36 16.79 -10.20
C GLY A 143 -15.28 17.82 -9.07
N MET A 144 -15.62 17.43 -7.85
CA MET A 144 -15.54 18.32 -6.68
C MET A 144 -14.09 18.41 -6.19
N VAL A 145 -13.34 19.35 -6.76
CA VAL A 145 -11.94 19.61 -6.43
C VAL A 145 -11.86 20.72 -5.37
N PRO A 146 -11.07 20.56 -4.28
CA PRO A 146 -10.85 21.60 -3.28
C PRO A 146 -10.36 22.92 -3.90
N LEU A 147 -10.70 24.05 -3.28
CA LEU A 147 -10.27 25.37 -3.74
C LEU A 147 -8.75 25.52 -3.67
N GLY A 148 -8.11 24.93 -2.66
CA GLY A 148 -6.67 24.98 -2.43
C GLY A 148 -6.33 24.61 -1.01
N TYR A 149 -5.04 24.64 -0.69
CA TYR A 149 -4.55 24.53 0.67
C TYR A 149 -4.60 25.89 1.36
N TYR A 150 -4.98 25.90 2.62
CA TYR A 150 -5.08 27.14 3.38
C TYR A 150 -3.71 27.80 3.57
N LYS A 151 -3.56 29.05 3.11
CA LYS A 151 -2.31 29.83 3.15
C LYS A 151 -1.11 29.18 2.48
N ASP A 152 -1.34 28.30 1.48
CA ASP A 152 -0.26 27.66 0.71
C ASP A 152 -0.62 27.70 -0.78
N GLU A 153 -0.43 28.86 -1.40
CA GLU A 153 -0.75 29.09 -2.81
C GLU A 153 0.18 28.29 -3.74
N ALA A 154 1.46 28.17 -3.37
CA ALA A 154 2.44 27.46 -4.18
C ALA A 154 2.09 25.97 -4.30
N LYS A 155 1.81 25.31 -3.18
CA LYS A 155 1.40 23.92 -3.18
C LYS A 155 0.01 23.73 -3.81
N SER A 156 -0.88 24.70 -3.63
CA SER A 156 -2.21 24.67 -4.28
C SER A 156 -2.08 24.71 -5.80
N ALA A 157 -1.23 25.55 -6.36
CA ALA A 157 -0.99 25.64 -7.79
C ALA A 157 -0.32 24.37 -8.35
N GLU A 158 0.55 23.73 -7.59
CA GLU A 158 1.20 22.46 -7.94
C GLU A 158 0.18 21.31 -7.97
N THR A 159 -0.71 21.23 -6.97
CA THR A 159 -1.63 20.11 -6.79
C THR A 159 -2.92 20.25 -7.59
N PHE A 160 -3.46 21.47 -7.69
CA PHE A 160 -4.75 21.73 -8.37
C PHE A 160 -4.52 22.36 -9.74
N ARG A 161 -4.32 21.52 -10.74
CA ARG A 161 -4.01 21.95 -12.11
C ARG A 161 -5.22 21.85 -13.04
N THR A 162 -5.19 22.62 -14.12
CA THR A 162 -6.23 22.59 -15.16
C THR A 162 -5.65 22.08 -16.47
N PHE A 163 -6.26 21.04 -17.04
CA PHE A 163 -5.97 20.50 -18.35
C PHE A 163 -7.24 20.54 -19.20
N ASP A 164 -7.18 21.05 -20.40
CA ASP A 164 -8.31 21.15 -21.34
C ASP A 164 -9.58 21.75 -20.71
N GLY A 165 -9.42 22.76 -19.86
CA GLY A 165 -10.53 23.42 -19.17
C GLY A 165 -11.11 22.69 -17.97
N VAL A 166 -10.65 21.49 -17.67
CA VAL A 166 -11.06 20.70 -16.49
C VAL A 166 -10.03 20.85 -15.38
N ARG A 167 -10.50 21.20 -14.18
CA ARG A 167 -9.65 21.31 -12.99
C ARG A 167 -9.56 19.98 -12.26
N TYR A 168 -8.35 19.55 -11.96
CA TYR A 168 -8.02 18.30 -11.30
C TYR A 168 -7.27 18.52 -10.00
N SER A 169 -7.50 17.62 -9.04
CA SER A 169 -6.62 17.36 -7.90
C SER A 169 -5.62 16.29 -8.29
N ILE A 170 -4.33 16.58 -8.16
CA ILE A 170 -3.20 15.73 -8.57
C ILE A 170 -2.22 15.60 -7.41
N PRO A 171 -2.48 14.71 -6.44
CA PRO A 171 -1.64 14.59 -5.22
C PRO A 171 -0.28 13.95 -5.47
N GLY A 172 0.00 13.51 -6.71
CA GLY A 172 1.31 12.99 -7.13
C GLY A 172 1.44 11.47 -7.10
N ASP A 173 0.32 10.77 -7.13
CA ASP A 173 0.29 9.31 -7.28
C ASP A 173 0.35 8.95 -8.78
N PHE A 174 1.17 7.93 -9.11
CA PHE A 174 1.36 7.43 -10.48
C PHE A 174 0.70 6.07 -10.67
N ALA A 175 0.21 5.84 -11.89
CA ALA A 175 -0.38 4.57 -12.30
C ALA A 175 -0.13 4.26 -13.77
N THR A 176 -0.31 3.00 -14.16
CA THR A 176 -0.57 2.56 -15.53
C THR A 176 -2.05 2.29 -15.71
N VAL A 177 -2.54 2.37 -16.96
CA VAL A 177 -3.93 2.02 -17.31
C VAL A 177 -3.91 0.65 -18.00
N GLU A 178 -4.60 -0.31 -17.41
CA GLU A 178 -4.73 -1.65 -17.94
C GLU A 178 -5.64 -1.70 -19.18
N ALA A 179 -5.57 -2.78 -19.96
CA ALA A 179 -6.36 -2.92 -21.18
C ALA A 179 -7.88 -2.91 -20.91
N ASP A 180 -8.33 -3.29 -19.72
CA ASP A 180 -9.72 -3.28 -19.28
C ASP A 180 -10.18 -1.92 -18.71
N GLY A 181 -9.29 -0.92 -18.67
CA GLY A 181 -9.54 0.42 -18.13
C GLY A 181 -9.35 0.54 -16.61
N SER A 182 -9.10 -0.54 -15.90
CA SER A 182 -8.62 -0.47 -14.51
C SER A 182 -7.21 0.10 -14.46
N ILE A 183 -6.74 0.46 -13.27
CA ILE A 183 -5.36 0.94 -13.12
C ILE A 183 -4.56 0.05 -12.19
N THR A 184 -3.25 0.01 -12.44
CA THR A 184 -2.26 -0.48 -11.49
C THR A 184 -1.57 0.71 -10.84
N LEU A 185 -1.78 0.88 -9.53
CA LEU A 185 -1.14 1.94 -8.75
C LEU A 185 0.35 1.61 -8.61
N LEU A 186 1.21 2.54 -9.00
CA LEU A 186 2.66 2.39 -8.90
C LEU A 186 3.21 2.95 -7.58
N GLY A 187 2.67 4.08 -7.12
CA GLY A 187 3.08 4.74 -5.89
C GLY A 187 3.24 6.25 -6.05
N ARG A 188 3.80 6.88 -5.01
CA ARG A 188 4.00 8.33 -4.98
C ARG A 188 5.29 8.78 -5.64
N GLY A 189 5.20 9.76 -6.52
CA GLY A 189 6.36 10.36 -7.18
C GLY A 189 7.39 10.96 -6.21
N SER A 190 6.95 11.46 -5.06
CA SER A 190 7.86 11.99 -4.02
C SER A 190 8.72 10.93 -3.33
N ALA A 191 8.32 9.66 -3.37
CA ALA A 191 9.08 8.52 -2.85
C ALA A 191 9.87 7.80 -3.95
N CYS A 192 9.67 8.16 -5.21
CA CYS A 192 10.28 7.52 -6.36
C CYS A 192 11.82 7.50 -6.27
N ILE A 193 12.41 6.34 -6.52
CA ILE A 193 13.85 6.12 -6.55
C ILE A 193 14.34 6.26 -7.98
N ASN A 194 15.27 7.18 -8.22
CA ASN A 194 15.88 7.37 -9.54
C ASN A 194 17.20 6.59 -9.60
N SER A 195 17.18 5.43 -10.20
CA SER A 195 18.35 4.55 -10.28
C SER A 195 18.75 4.29 -11.74
N GLY A 196 19.88 4.85 -12.14
CA GLY A 196 20.41 4.67 -13.51
C GLY A 196 19.52 5.27 -14.62
N GLY A 197 18.72 6.29 -14.30
CA GLY A 197 17.76 6.92 -15.22
C GLY A 197 16.35 6.29 -15.17
N GLU A 198 16.19 5.19 -14.46
CA GLU A 198 14.89 4.52 -14.29
C GLU A 198 14.14 5.03 -13.06
N LYS A 199 12.83 5.19 -13.17
CA LYS A 199 11.93 5.50 -12.06
C LYS A 199 11.47 4.19 -11.40
N ILE A 200 11.76 4.01 -10.12
CA ILE A 200 11.38 2.83 -9.33
C ILE A 200 10.51 3.31 -8.17
N PHE A 201 9.31 2.79 -8.09
CA PHE A 201 8.41 3.11 -6.98
C PHE A 201 8.65 2.14 -5.84
N PRO A 202 8.91 2.64 -4.61
CA PRO A 202 9.13 1.80 -3.45
C PRO A 202 8.03 0.75 -3.25
N GLU A 203 6.79 1.16 -3.39
CA GLU A 203 5.61 0.37 -3.10
C GLU A 203 5.53 -0.92 -3.95
N GLU A 204 5.92 -0.87 -5.22
CA GLU A 204 5.93 -2.07 -6.09
C GLU A 204 6.97 -3.10 -5.65
N VAL A 205 8.14 -2.62 -5.16
CA VAL A 205 9.21 -3.48 -4.66
C VAL A 205 8.88 -4.04 -3.28
N GLU A 206 8.28 -3.22 -2.43
CA GLU A 206 7.78 -3.60 -1.10
C GLU A 206 6.75 -4.72 -1.22
N GLU A 207 5.82 -4.58 -2.14
CA GLU A 207 4.81 -5.60 -2.37
C GLU A 207 5.43 -6.91 -2.83
N ALA A 208 6.31 -6.86 -3.83
CA ALA A 208 7.01 -8.04 -4.28
C ALA A 208 7.76 -8.73 -3.13
N LEU A 209 8.44 -7.97 -2.26
CA LEU A 209 9.13 -8.52 -1.09
C LEU A 209 8.17 -9.14 -0.07
N LYS A 210 7.05 -8.50 0.22
CA LYS A 210 6.06 -8.97 1.20
C LYS A 210 5.34 -10.27 0.80
N THR A 211 5.37 -10.64 -0.48
CA THR A 211 4.87 -11.96 -0.93
C THR A 211 5.84 -13.10 -0.62
N HIS A 212 7.04 -12.82 -0.12
CA HIS A 212 7.97 -13.84 0.33
C HIS A 212 7.68 -14.23 1.78
N GLU A 213 7.48 -15.52 2.07
CA GLU A 213 7.08 -16.06 3.38
C GLU A 213 7.98 -15.63 4.55
N SER A 214 9.28 -15.37 4.28
CA SER A 214 10.23 -14.93 5.29
C SER A 214 10.16 -13.45 5.64
N VAL A 215 9.41 -12.63 4.89
CA VAL A 215 9.31 -11.18 5.10
C VAL A 215 8.05 -10.85 5.89
N TYR A 216 8.21 -10.33 7.09
CA TYR A 216 7.07 -9.85 7.87
C TYR A 216 6.59 -8.48 7.40
N ASP A 217 7.53 -7.51 7.28
CA ASP A 217 7.26 -6.17 6.77
C ASP A 217 8.50 -5.58 6.11
N CYS A 218 8.32 -4.62 5.19
CA CYS A 218 9.43 -3.90 4.57
C CYS A 218 9.03 -2.50 4.11
N LEU A 219 10.05 -1.62 4.05
CA LEU A 219 10.03 -0.36 3.32
C LEU A 219 11.25 -0.29 2.40
N VAL A 220 11.06 0.30 1.23
CA VAL A 220 12.11 0.44 0.23
C VAL A 220 12.47 1.92 0.05
N VAL A 221 13.76 2.23 0.06
CA VAL A 221 14.27 3.60 -0.02
C VAL A 221 15.43 3.70 -1.00
N GLY A 222 15.59 4.88 -1.60
CA GLY A 222 16.77 5.21 -2.41
C GLY A 222 17.90 5.74 -1.52
N LEU A 223 19.06 5.06 -1.53
CA LEU A 223 20.28 5.58 -0.93
C LEU A 223 21.23 6.12 -2.03
N PRO A 224 22.08 7.12 -1.71
CA PRO A 224 23.06 7.60 -2.66
C PRO A 224 23.95 6.47 -3.21
N ASP A 225 24.24 6.51 -4.50
CA ASP A 225 25.09 5.55 -5.21
C ASP A 225 25.86 6.27 -6.33
N ASP A 226 27.19 6.13 -6.35
CA ASP A 226 28.06 6.87 -7.27
C ASP A 226 27.82 6.48 -8.74
N ARG A 227 27.38 5.23 -9.00
CA ARG A 227 27.17 4.72 -10.36
C ARG A 227 25.77 4.97 -10.89
N PHE A 228 24.75 4.85 -10.01
CA PHE A 228 23.36 4.87 -10.42
C PHE A 228 22.60 6.10 -9.91
N GLY A 229 23.26 7.03 -9.19
CA GLY A 229 22.64 8.15 -8.51
C GLY A 229 21.95 7.70 -7.21
N GLN A 230 21.07 6.71 -7.30
CA GLN A 230 20.47 6.04 -6.14
C GLN A 230 20.50 4.52 -6.32
N LYS A 231 20.69 3.79 -5.23
CA LYS A 231 20.49 2.34 -5.15
C LYS A 231 19.23 2.00 -4.38
N VAL A 232 18.48 1.04 -4.89
CA VAL A 232 17.30 0.47 -4.23
C VAL A 232 17.77 -0.27 -2.98
N THR A 233 17.25 0.12 -1.82
CA THR A 233 17.61 -0.48 -0.54
C THR A 233 16.34 -0.87 0.21
N ALA A 234 16.24 -2.14 0.61
CA ALA A 234 15.14 -2.64 1.42
C ALA A 234 15.49 -2.58 2.92
N VAL A 235 14.62 -1.99 3.71
CA VAL A 235 14.65 -2.04 5.18
C VAL A 235 13.52 -2.97 5.60
N LEU A 236 13.82 -4.11 6.20
CA LEU A 236 12.85 -5.16 6.42
C LEU A 236 12.99 -5.85 7.77
N SER A 237 11.88 -6.39 8.27
CA SER A 237 11.80 -7.32 9.38
C SER A 237 11.42 -8.71 8.88
N MET A 238 11.97 -9.72 9.53
CA MET A 238 11.74 -11.12 9.18
C MET A 238 10.51 -11.67 9.89
N ALA A 239 9.82 -12.60 9.25
CA ALA A 239 8.82 -13.41 9.91
C ALA A 239 9.47 -14.40 10.90
N ASP A 240 8.75 -14.78 11.94
CA ASP A 240 9.25 -15.65 12.98
C ASP A 240 9.69 -17.03 12.42
N GLY A 241 10.84 -17.50 12.90
CA GLY A 241 11.41 -18.78 12.48
C GLY A 241 12.20 -18.77 11.17
N PHE A 242 12.20 -17.66 10.42
CA PHE A 242 12.94 -17.54 9.18
C PHE A 242 14.33 -16.92 9.38
N ARG A 243 15.26 -17.31 8.50
CA ARG A 243 16.59 -16.72 8.43
C ARG A 243 16.68 -15.79 7.23
N PHE A 244 17.45 -14.73 7.40
CA PHE A 244 17.72 -13.80 6.31
C PHE A 244 18.58 -14.45 5.23
N ASP A 245 18.10 -14.38 3.99
CA ASP A 245 18.81 -14.77 2.78
C ASP A 245 18.64 -13.66 1.72
N GLU A 246 19.67 -12.82 1.61
CA GLU A 246 19.68 -11.70 0.66
C GLU A 246 19.51 -12.15 -0.79
N ALA A 247 20.18 -13.27 -1.16
CA ALA A 247 20.15 -13.76 -2.52
C ALA A 247 18.76 -14.28 -2.91
N ALA A 248 18.10 -15.00 -1.99
CA ALA A 248 16.76 -15.51 -2.20
C ALA A 248 15.75 -14.35 -2.34
N LEU A 249 15.82 -13.34 -1.48
CA LEU A 249 14.92 -12.17 -1.54
C LEU A 249 15.14 -11.35 -2.82
N ALA A 250 16.39 -11.12 -3.22
CA ALA A 250 16.68 -10.41 -4.46
C ALA A 250 16.17 -11.17 -5.68
N GLU A 251 16.33 -12.49 -5.71
CA GLU A 251 15.84 -13.34 -6.80
C GLU A 251 14.31 -13.38 -6.82
N HIS A 252 13.68 -13.46 -5.66
CA HIS A 252 12.22 -13.41 -5.56
C HIS A 252 11.63 -12.13 -6.19
N VAL A 253 12.28 -10.97 -5.98
CA VAL A 253 11.87 -9.73 -6.65
C VAL A 253 12.11 -9.80 -8.16
N ARG A 254 13.26 -10.36 -8.62
CA ARG A 254 13.58 -10.47 -10.06
C ARG A 254 12.63 -11.35 -10.84
N THR A 255 11.99 -12.33 -10.18
CA THR A 255 10.99 -13.19 -10.84
C THR A 255 9.64 -12.48 -11.03
N ARG A 256 9.41 -11.34 -10.36
CA ARG A 256 8.14 -10.59 -10.37
C ARG A 256 8.24 -9.22 -11.01
N LEU A 257 9.40 -8.59 -10.91
CA LEU A 257 9.65 -7.25 -11.42
C LEU A 257 10.88 -7.23 -12.32
N ALA A 258 11.03 -6.16 -13.11
CA ALA A 258 12.22 -5.95 -13.91
C ALA A 258 13.50 -5.97 -13.03
N ALA A 259 14.56 -6.61 -13.48
CA ALA A 259 15.74 -6.90 -12.68
C ALA A 259 16.41 -5.64 -12.05
N TYR A 260 16.30 -4.48 -12.70
CA TYR A 260 16.85 -3.22 -12.19
C TYR A 260 16.11 -2.68 -10.95
N LYS A 261 14.86 -3.15 -10.70
CA LYS A 261 14.04 -2.78 -9.53
C LYS A 261 14.42 -3.57 -8.27
N ALA A 262 15.10 -4.71 -8.43
CA ALA A 262 15.49 -5.53 -7.28
C ALA A 262 16.42 -4.75 -6.34
N PRO A 263 16.21 -4.84 -5.01
CA PRO A 263 17.10 -4.23 -4.03
C PRO A 263 18.55 -4.68 -4.21
N ARG A 264 19.47 -3.73 -4.05
CA ARG A 264 20.92 -3.95 -4.08
C ARG A 264 21.53 -3.91 -2.69
N ALA A 265 20.75 -3.59 -1.69
CA ALA A 265 21.13 -3.64 -0.30
C ALA A 265 19.90 -3.97 0.55
N PHE A 266 20.12 -4.68 1.64
CA PHE A 266 19.10 -5.08 2.59
C PHE A 266 19.55 -4.71 4.00
N ILE A 267 18.69 -4.07 4.76
CA ILE A 267 18.92 -3.64 6.14
C ILE A 267 17.89 -4.34 7.02
N LEU A 268 18.37 -5.21 7.89
CA LEU A 268 17.52 -5.87 8.86
C LEU A 268 17.23 -4.95 10.04
N VAL A 269 15.97 -4.93 10.44
CA VAL A 269 15.47 -4.24 11.64
C VAL A 269 14.53 -5.18 12.40
N ASP A 270 14.38 -4.96 13.71
CA ASP A 270 13.40 -5.71 14.49
C ASP A 270 11.98 -5.28 14.13
N GLU A 271 11.78 -3.99 13.88
CA GLU A 271 10.51 -3.40 13.48
C GLU A 271 10.73 -2.35 12.38
N VAL A 272 9.93 -2.44 11.33
CA VAL A 272 9.95 -1.47 10.22
C VAL A 272 9.32 -0.15 10.67
N PRO A 273 9.96 1.01 10.44
CA PRO A 273 9.48 2.29 10.96
C PRO A 273 8.16 2.71 10.32
N ARG A 274 7.14 2.87 11.15
CA ARG A 274 5.82 3.35 10.75
C ARG A 274 5.33 4.47 11.67
N ALA A 275 4.49 5.34 11.15
CA ALA A 275 3.78 6.32 11.96
C ALA A 275 2.72 5.61 12.84
N ALA A 276 2.26 6.28 13.89
CA ALA A 276 1.25 5.73 14.82
C ALA A 276 -0.07 5.29 14.12
N ASN A 277 -0.36 5.84 12.95
CA ASN A 277 -1.50 5.46 12.11
C ASN A 277 -1.18 4.35 11.10
N GLY A 278 -0.05 3.65 11.24
CA GLY A 278 0.38 2.55 10.37
C GLY A 278 1.03 2.96 9.04
N LYS A 279 1.04 4.26 8.68
CA LYS A 279 1.63 4.71 7.42
C LYS A 279 3.15 4.57 7.40
N ALA A 280 3.68 4.31 6.20
CA ALA A 280 5.12 4.13 5.95
C ALA A 280 5.97 5.31 6.42
N GLY A 281 6.98 5.02 7.23
CA GLY A 281 7.95 5.99 7.75
C GLY A 281 9.19 6.09 6.86
N TYR A 282 9.06 6.40 5.56
CA TYR A 282 10.17 6.41 4.58
C TYR A 282 11.38 7.24 5.02
N LYS A 283 11.15 8.39 5.66
CA LYS A 283 12.24 9.19 6.18
C LYS A 283 13.05 8.44 7.24
N ALA A 284 12.37 7.86 8.22
CA ALA A 284 13.03 7.09 9.29
C ALA A 284 13.71 5.83 8.73
N ALA A 285 13.10 5.13 7.78
CA ALA A 285 13.70 3.98 7.11
C ALA A 285 14.98 4.37 6.37
N ARG A 286 14.97 5.50 5.66
CA ARG A 286 16.16 6.02 4.98
C ARG A 286 17.26 6.41 5.95
N ASP A 287 16.93 7.07 7.06
CA ASP A 287 17.89 7.49 8.08
C ASP A 287 18.57 6.26 8.71
N ILE A 288 17.79 5.21 9.05
CA ILE A 288 18.30 3.92 9.54
C ILE A 288 19.25 3.29 8.52
N ALA A 289 18.84 3.23 7.25
CA ALA A 289 19.63 2.61 6.20
C ALA A 289 20.97 3.36 5.97
N LEU A 290 20.96 4.70 5.98
CA LEU A 290 22.18 5.52 5.86
C LEU A 290 23.14 5.26 7.02
N GLN A 291 22.65 5.19 8.25
CA GLN A 291 23.48 4.91 9.43
C GLN A 291 24.15 3.54 9.35
N ARG A 292 23.39 2.50 8.92
CA ARG A 292 23.91 1.13 8.82
C ARG A 292 24.96 0.98 7.72
N VAL A 293 24.79 1.66 6.58
CA VAL A 293 25.78 1.66 5.50
C VAL A 293 27.08 2.38 5.92
N GLN A 294 26.98 3.48 6.68
CA GLN A 294 28.16 4.20 7.18
C GLN A 294 28.98 3.41 8.22
N ILE A 295 28.33 2.55 8.99
CA ILE A 295 29.01 1.69 9.99
C ILE A 295 29.71 0.50 9.31
N ALA A 296 29.23 0.08 8.15
CA ALA A 296 29.76 -1.07 7.39
C ALA A 296 30.87 -0.68 6.41
N ALA A 297 31.13 0.60 6.16
CA ALA A 297 32.18 1.16 5.30
C ALA A 297 33.42 1.55 6.10
#